data_8cfd2774486b84b29afdf86d3e43a36b
#
_entry.id   8cfd2774486b84b29afdf86d3e43a36b
#
_cell.length_a   1.000
_cell.length_b   1.000
_cell.length_c   1.000
_cell.angle_alpha   90.00
_cell.angle_beta   90.00
_cell.angle_gamma   90.00
#
_symmetry.space_group_name_H-M   'P 1'
#
loop_
_entity.id
_entity.type
_entity.pdbx_description
1 polymer ?
#
loop_
_entity_poly.entity_id
_entity_poly.type
_entity_poly.pdbx_seq_one_letter_code
_entity_poly.pdbx_strand_id
1 'polypeptide(L)'
;SYYTTTQTDANFLAKAGGTMSGDLTLSNASKLFVNRVDDTAITGAGNHTLNPGNGTFIKIGALSADGVLVGISGGADGRVLIVYNSDDTDELRVAHDSSSETTAANRIYTTTAANVDIVARGTAMLIYDAAASRWVVINISP
;
A
#
# COMPACT_ATOMS: atom_id res chain seq x y z
N SER A 1 6.74 -27.40 -31.37
CA SER A 1 5.40 -27.75 -30.90
C SER A 1 4.69 -26.50 -30.42
N TYR A 2 3.47 -26.28 -30.87
CA TYR A 2 2.65 -25.19 -30.44
C TYR A 2 1.80 -25.64 -29.25
N TYR A 3 1.77 -24.82 -28.17
CA TYR A 3 0.83 -25.10 -27.08
C TYR A 3 -0.58 -24.79 -27.53
N THR A 4 -1.53 -25.67 -27.19
CA THR A 4 -2.95 -25.32 -27.32
C THR A 4 -3.35 -24.26 -26.29
N THR A 5 -4.42 -23.53 -26.53
CA THR A 5 -4.95 -22.53 -25.56
C THR A 5 -5.14 -23.17 -24.19
N THR A 6 -5.68 -24.39 -24.12
CA THR A 6 -5.90 -25.14 -22.87
C THR A 6 -4.58 -25.47 -22.14
N GLN A 7 -3.50 -25.79 -22.88
CA GLN A 7 -2.17 -26.04 -22.28
C GLN A 7 -1.51 -24.76 -21.82
N THR A 8 -1.73 -23.67 -22.54
CA THR A 8 -1.24 -22.34 -22.14
C THR A 8 -1.93 -21.87 -20.86
N ASP A 9 -3.24 -22.03 -20.76
CA ASP A 9 -4.03 -21.67 -19.59
C ASP A 9 -3.71 -22.53 -18.34
N ALA A 10 -3.30 -23.81 -18.57
CA ALA A 10 -2.88 -24.69 -17.47
C ALA A 10 -1.47 -24.36 -16.91
N ASN A 11 -0.61 -23.70 -17.72
CA ASN A 11 0.78 -23.44 -17.35
C ASN A 11 1.10 -21.97 -17.06
N PHE A 12 0.19 -21.05 -17.39
CA PHE A 12 0.39 -19.61 -17.21
C PHE A 12 -0.86 -18.97 -16.63
N LEU A 13 -0.68 -18.02 -15.71
CA LEU A 13 -1.76 -17.15 -15.29
C LEU A 13 -2.28 -16.35 -16.48
N ALA A 14 -3.60 -16.26 -16.64
CA ALA A 14 -4.21 -15.49 -17.71
C ALA A 14 -3.70 -14.05 -17.68
N LYS A 15 -3.45 -13.47 -18.86
CA LYS A 15 -2.97 -12.08 -18.98
C LYS A 15 -3.94 -11.04 -18.37
N ALA A 16 -5.21 -11.37 -18.29
CA ALA A 16 -6.25 -10.56 -17.66
C ALA A 16 -6.31 -10.68 -16.12
N GLY A 17 -5.40 -11.47 -15.53
CA GLY A 17 -5.38 -11.83 -14.13
C GLY A 17 -5.89 -13.25 -13.91
N GLY A 18 -5.39 -13.89 -12.87
CA GLY A 18 -5.77 -15.24 -12.49
C GLY A 18 -5.46 -15.46 -11.01
N THR A 19 -6.09 -16.46 -10.42
CA THR A 19 -5.84 -16.87 -9.04
C THR A 19 -4.88 -18.04 -9.03
N MET A 20 -3.82 -17.95 -8.25
CA MET A 20 -2.96 -19.09 -7.94
C MET A 20 -3.56 -19.82 -6.73
N SER A 21 -3.79 -21.11 -6.87
CA SER A 21 -4.30 -21.95 -5.78
C SER A 21 -3.20 -22.58 -4.93
N GLY A 22 -1.93 -22.35 -5.29
CA GLY A 22 -0.75 -22.82 -4.58
C GLY A 22 0.27 -21.71 -4.38
N ASP A 23 1.38 -22.06 -3.76
CA ASP A 23 2.47 -21.13 -3.45
C ASP A 23 3.14 -20.59 -4.72
N LEU A 24 3.50 -19.29 -4.70
CA LEU A 24 4.39 -18.71 -5.69
C LEU A 24 5.83 -18.96 -5.27
N THR A 25 6.53 -19.84 -5.98
CA THR A 25 7.96 -20.08 -5.76
C THR A 25 8.77 -19.38 -6.86
N LEU A 26 9.64 -18.46 -6.47
CA LEU A 26 10.59 -17.81 -7.36
C LEU A 26 11.94 -18.52 -7.27
N SER A 27 12.49 -18.95 -8.41
CA SER A 27 13.81 -19.59 -8.46
C SER A 27 14.96 -18.59 -8.23
N ASN A 28 16.18 -19.06 -7.99
CA ASN A 28 17.35 -18.27 -7.58
C ASN A 28 17.66 -17.04 -8.46
N ALA A 29 17.30 -17.06 -9.74
CA ALA A 29 17.51 -15.94 -10.66
C ALA A 29 16.28 -15.04 -10.82
N SER A 30 15.16 -15.39 -10.21
CA SER A 30 13.89 -14.68 -10.36
C SER A 30 13.76 -13.56 -9.34
N LYS A 31 13.08 -12.50 -9.73
CA LYS A 31 12.82 -11.34 -8.88
C LYS A 31 11.33 -11.04 -8.88
N LEU A 32 10.78 -10.70 -7.71
CA LEU A 32 9.45 -10.14 -7.60
C LEU A 32 9.52 -8.62 -7.85
N PHE A 33 8.87 -8.16 -8.90
CA PHE A 33 8.65 -6.73 -9.11
C PHE A 33 7.23 -6.37 -8.67
N VAL A 34 7.13 -5.39 -7.79
CA VAL A 34 5.85 -4.84 -7.36
C VAL A 34 5.54 -3.57 -8.14
N ASN A 35 4.25 -3.30 -8.38
CA ASN A 35 3.84 -2.11 -9.09
C ASN A 35 4.09 -0.86 -8.22
N ARG A 36 4.89 0.08 -8.75
CA ARG A 36 5.16 1.37 -8.11
C ARG A 36 4.19 2.43 -8.64
N VAL A 37 3.69 3.24 -7.73
CA VAL A 37 2.92 4.45 -8.02
C VAL A 37 3.60 5.62 -7.31
N ASP A 38 3.83 6.70 -8.04
CA ASP A 38 4.30 7.97 -7.49
C ASP A 38 3.05 8.82 -7.18
N ASP A 39 2.78 9.03 -5.88
CA ASP A 39 1.68 9.89 -5.45
C ASP A 39 2.12 11.35 -5.50
N THR A 40 1.31 12.17 -6.14
CA THR A 40 1.52 13.62 -6.26
C THR A 40 0.40 14.44 -5.64
N ALA A 41 -0.59 13.78 -5.03
CA ALA A 41 -1.72 14.44 -4.41
C ALA A 41 -1.45 14.81 -2.94
N ILE A 42 -0.58 14.04 -2.28
CA ILE A 42 -0.12 14.35 -0.91
C ILE A 42 1.07 15.28 -1.04
N THR A 43 0.86 16.58 -0.79
CA THR A 43 1.86 17.63 -1.05
C THR A 43 2.28 18.41 0.19
N GLY A 44 1.74 18.13 1.37
CA GLY A 44 2.09 18.84 2.60
C GLY A 44 0.97 18.90 3.62
N ALA A 45 0.86 20.04 4.31
CA ALA A 45 -0.06 20.21 5.44
C ALA A 45 -1.51 19.85 5.11
N GLY A 46 -2.20 19.25 6.08
CA GLY A 46 -3.61 18.88 5.98
C GLY A 46 -3.85 17.38 6.02
N ASN A 47 -5.13 17.02 5.95
CA ASN A 47 -5.58 15.64 5.96
C ASN A 47 -5.65 15.09 4.53
N HIS A 48 -5.05 13.94 4.32
CA HIS A 48 -4.99 13.29 3.01
C HIS A 48 -5.54 11.86 3.08
N THR A 49 -6.28 11.47 2.04
CA THR A 49 -6.63 10.08 1.78
C THR A 49 -5.84 9.61 0.57
N LEU A 50 -4.94 8.63 0.78
CA LEU A 50 -4.13 8.05 -0.27
C LEU A 50 -4.99 7.21 -1.22
N ASN A 51 -4.85 7.42 -2.52
CA ASN A 51 -5.39 6.52 -3.53
C ASN A 51 -4.25 5.74 -4.21
N PRO A 52 -3.98 4.50 -3.79
CA PRO A 52 -2.87 3.73 -4.33
C PRO A 52 -3.14 3.17 -5.74
N GLY A 53 -4.37 3.31 -6.27
CA GLY A 53 -4.74 2.66 -7.53
C GLY A 53 -4.39 1.16 -7.51
N ASN A 54 -3.61 0.69 -8.47
CA ASN A 54 -3.10 -0.70 -8.54
C ASN A 54 -1.67 -0.83 -7.95
N GLY A 55 -1.16 0.19 -7.27
CA GLY A 55 0.18 0.18 -6.68
C GLY A 55 0.28 -0.74 -5.48
N THR A 56 1.47 -1.30 -5.29
CA THR A 56 1.90 -1.97 -4.06
C THR A 56 2.97 -1.16 -3.34
N PHE A 57 3.87 -0.53 -4.09
CA PHE A 57 4.86 0.41 -3.57
C PHE A 57 4.44 1.83 -3.96
N ILE A 58 4.12 2.64 -2.96
CA ILE A 58 3.67 4.01 -3.15
C ILE A 58 4.78 4.95 -2.68
N LYS A 59 5.30 5.73 -3.60
CA LYS A 59 6.23 6.79 -3.29
C LYS A 59 5.45 8.10 -3.14
N ILE A 60 5.43 8.65 -1.93
CA ILE A 60 4.97 10.01 -1.68
C ILE A 60 6.05 10.96 -2.17
N GLY A 61 5.67 11.97 -2.93
CA GLY A 61 6.58 12.97 -3.48
C GLY A 61 7.18 13.88 -2.41
N ALA A 62 7.84 14.95 -2.85
CA ALA A 62 8.32 15.97 -1.94
C ALA A 62 7.12 16.68 -1.29
N LEU A 63 7.14 16.73 0.04
CA LEU A 63 6.18 17.48 0.84
C LEU A 63 6.63 18.94 0.93
N SER A 64 5.72 19.85 1.17
CA SER A 64 6.02 21.27 1.45
C SER A 64 5.86 21.60 2.93
N ALA A 65 5.40 20.66 3.73
CA ALA A 65 5.22 20.67 5.17
C ALA A 65 4.74 19.30 5.63
N ASP A 66 4.79 19.03 6.94
CA ASP A 66 4.23 17.81 7.52
C ASP A 66 2.77 17.60 7.13
N GLY A 67 2.44 16.41 6.66
CA GLY A 67 1.10 16.02 6.26
C GLY A 67 0.48 14.99 7.20
N VAL A 68 -0.84 14.77 7.07
CA VAL A 68 -1.55 13.75 7.85
C VAL A 68 -2.28 12.78 6.91
N LEU A 69 -1.87 11.53 6.92
CA LEU A 69 -2.55 10.44 6.24
C LEU A 69 -3.70 9.93 7.13
N VAL A 70 -4.93 10.32 6.81
CA VAL A 70 -6.13 9.93 7.58
C VAL A 70 -6.77 8.66 7.06
N GLY A 71 -6.48 8.26 5.82
CA GLY A 71 -7.05 7.08 5.21
C GLY A 71 -6.36 6.64 3.93
N ILE A 72 -6.70 5.44 3.48
CA ILE A 72 -6.23 4.85 2.22
C ILE A 72 -7.43 4.18 1.54
N SER A 73 -7.73 4.55 0.31
CA SER A 73 -8.81 3.96 -0.46
C SER A 73 -8.42 2.61 -1.08
N GLY A 74 -9.41 1.86 -1.58
CA GLY A 74 -9.18 0.64 -2.35
C GLY A 74 -8.69 -0.54 -1.52
N GLY A 75 -9.10 -0.63 -0.26
CA GLY A 75 -8.84 -1.81 0.58
C GLY A 75 -9.47 -3.08 0.01
N ALA A 76 -8.74 -4.17 -0.01
CA ALA A 76 -9.19 -5.51 -0.32
C ALA A 76 -8.44 -6.49 0.61
N ASP A 77 -9.10 -7.54 1.05
CA ASP A 77 -8.55 -8.46 2.03
C ASP A 77 -7.16 -8.98 1.65
N GLY A 78 -6.21 -8.85 2.57
CA GLY A 78 -4.82 -9.25 2.34
C GLY A 78 -4.02 -8.31 1.42
N ARG A 79 -4.59 -7.23 0.91
CA ARG A 79 -3.83 -6.27 0.10
C ARG A 79 -2.72 -5.63 0.92
N VAL A 80 -1.50 -5.72 0.41
CA VAL A 80 -0.30 -5.13 1.02
C VAL A 80 0.06 -3.83 0.33
N LEU A 81 0.44 -2.81 1.10
CA LEU A 81 1.03 -1.57 0.63
C LEU A 81 2.34 -1.28 1.36
N ILE A 82 3.29 -0.74 0.63
CA ILE A 82 4.50 -0.13 1.16
C ILE A 82 4.44 1.35 0.79
N VAL A 83 4.37 2.20 1.79
CA VAL A 83 4.35 3.67 1.62
C VAL A 83 5.72 4.20 1.97
N TYR A 84 6.35 4.89 1.04
CA TYR A 84 7.65 5.53 1.22
C TYR A 84 7.49 7.04 1.18
N ASN A 85 7.81 7.72 2.26
CA ASN A 85 7.96 9.16 2.29
C ASN A 85 9.31 9.53 1.70
N SER A 86 9.34 10.07 0.49
CA SER A 86 10.59 10.41 -0.19
C SER A 86 11.08 11.83 0.11
N ASP A 87 10.35 12.57 0.93
CA ASP A 87 10.81 13.87 1.43
C ASP A 87 12.05 13.70 2.31
N ASP A 88 12.86 14.72 2.41
CA ASP A 88 14.10 14.70 3.18
C ASP A 88 14.03 15.55 4.47
N THR A 89 12.93 16.22 4.71
CA THR A 89 12.70 17.10 5.85
C THR A 89 11.36 16.91 6.55
N ASP A 90 10.30 16.74 5.76
CA ASP A 90 8.93 16.72 6.26
C ASP A 90 8.41 15.30 6.53
N GLU A 91 7.53 15.16 7.50
CA GLU A 91 6.98 13.90 7.96
C GLU A 91 5.56 13.68 7.45
N LEU A 92 5.18 12.42 7.29
CA LEU A 92 3.80 12.03 7.00
C LEU A 92 3.23 11.28 8.21
N ARG A 93 2.40 11.95 8.99
CA ARG A 93 1.71 11.35 10.13
C ARG A 93 0.61 10.41 9.68
N VAL A 94 0.64 9.18 10.12
CA VAL A 94 -0.45 8.21 9.97
C VAL A 94 -1.40 8.35 11.15
N ALA A 95 -2.60 8.82 10.89
CA ALA A 95 -3.61 9.04 11.94
C ALA A 95 -4.35 7.74 12.28
N HIS A 96 -4.37 7.37 13.57
CA HIS A 96 -5.07 6.20 14.05
C HIS A 96 -6.58 6.39 14.01
N ASP A 97 -7.30 5.51 13.31
CA ASP A 97 -8.78 5.44 13.17
C ASP A 97 -9.45 6.82 13.06
N SER A 98 -8.85 7.69 12.29
CA SER A 98 -9.23 9.11 12.21
C SER A 98 -10.63 9.30 11.65
N SER A 99 -11.50 9.98 12.39
CA SER A 99 -12.83 10.39 11.94
C SER A 99 -12.82 11.46 10.84
N SER A 100 -11.65 12.08 10.58
CA SER A 100 -11.47 12.98 9.43
C SER A 100 -11.56 12.23 8.11
N GLU A 101 -11.31 10.91 8.09
CA GLU A 101 -11.69 10.04 6.98
C GLU A 101 -13.13 9.58 7.18
N THR A 102 -14.03 10.03 6.30
CA THR A 102 -15.48 9.77 6.41
C THR A 102 -15.84 8.32 6.08
N THR A 103 -15.07 7.68 5.19
CA THR A 103 -15.25 6.27 4.82
C THR A 103 -14.53 5.40 5.82
N ALA A 104 -15.25 4.78 6.74
CA ALA A 104 -14.65 3.98 7.81
C ALA A 104 -13.69 2.88 7.29
N ALA A 105 -14.01 2.25 6.17
CA ALA A 105 -13.16 1.21 5.56
C ALA A 105 -11.82 1.73 5.01
N ASN A 106 -11.64 3.03 4.86
CA ASN A 106 -10.36 3.63 4.46
C ASN A 106 -9.44 3.93 5.63
N ARG A 107 -9.98 3.94 6.87
CA ARG A 107 -9.21 4.34 8.04
C ARG A 107 -8.09 3.35 8.37
N ILE A 108 -7.15 3.81 9.19
CA ILE A 108 -5.91 3.10 9.46
C ILE A 108 -5.81 2.77 10.95
N TYR A 109 -5.59 1.50 11.29
CA TYR A 109 -5.18 1.08 12.62
C TYR A 109 -3.66 1.07 12.72
N THR A 110 -3.13 1.78 13.69
CA THR A 110 -1.73 1.73 14.06
C THR A 110 -1.51 0.72 15.20
N THR A 111 -0.32 0.21 15.33
CA THR A 111 0.02 -0.79 16.36
C THR A 111 -0.07 -0.26 17.78
N THR A 112 0.04 1.05 17.96
CA THR A 112 0.05 1.73 19.27
C THR A 112 -1.32 2.27 19.67
N ALA A 113 -2.33 2.16 18.82
CA ALA A 113 -3.63 2.85 18.95
C ALA A 113 -3.48 4.39 19.10
N ALA A 114 -2.38 4.94 18.61
CA ALA A 114 -2.08 6.37 18.56
C ALA A 114 -1.52 6.72 17.17
N ASN A 115 -1.46 8.00 16.83
CA ASN A 115 -0.82 8.42 15.59
C ASN A 115 0.67 8.03 15.60
N VAL A 116 1.19 7.69 14.41
CA VAL A 116 2.61 7.37 14.19
C VAL A 116 3.11 8.11 12.97
N ASP A 117 4.39 8.45 12.93
CA ASP A 117 4.94 9.26 11.85
C ASP A 117 5.82 8.40 10.92
N ILE A 118 5.61 8.55 9.61
CA ILE A 118 6.56 8.12 8.59
C ILE A 118 7.52 9.29 8.42
N VAL A 119 8.64 9.21 9.10
CA VAL A 119 9.66 10.27 9.09
C VAL A 119 10.18 10.56 7.68
N ALA A 120 10.90 11.62 7.51
CA ALA A 120 11.63 11.92 6.28
C ALA A 120 12.45 10.70 5.84
N ARG A 121 12.30 10.28 4.56
CA ARG A 121 12.90 9.06 3.97
C ARG A 121 12.46 7.74 4.63
N GLY A 122 11.47 7.77 5.50
CA GLY A 122 10.92 6.61 6.19
C GLY A 122 9.92 5.82 5.35
N THR A 123 9.57 4.64 5.83
CA THR A 123 8.61 3.74 5.18
C THR A 123 7.60 3.21 6.18
N ALA A 124 6.39 2.93 5.70
CA ALA A 124 5.41 2.12 6.42
C ALA A 124 4.94 0.96 5.56
N MET A 125 4.74 -0.19 6.19
CA MET A 125 4.11 -1.35 5.58
C MET A 125 2.74 -1.58 6.19
N LEU A 126 1.72 -1.69 5.34
CA LEU A 126 0.33 -1.87 5.75
C LEU A 126 -0.28 -3.08 5.05
N ILE A 127 -1.26 -3.69 5.71
CA ILE A 127 -2.14 -4.70 5.13
C ILE A 127 -3.59 -4.30 5.35
N TYR A 128 -4.47 -4.63 4.41
CA TYR A 128 -5.90 -4.46 4.62
C TYR A 128 -6.50 -5.71 5.26
N ASP A 129 -7.22 -5.52 6.36
CA ASP A 129 -8.00 -6.54 7.04
C ASP A 129 -9.49 -6.29 6.78
N ALA A 130 -10.11 -7.15 5.99
CA ALA A 130 -11.52 -7.03 5.66
C ALA A 130 -12.44 -7.31 6.86
N ALA A 131 -12.01 -8.14 7.82
CA ALA A 131 -12.79 -8.42 9.02
C ALA A 131 -12.89 -7.18 9.93
N ALA A 132 -11.80 -6.43 10.06
CA ALA A 132 -11.77 -5.15 10.74
C ALA A 132 -12.32 -4.01 9.87
N SER A 133 -12.38 -4.20 8.55
CA SER A 133 -12.63 -3.14 7.56
C SER A 133 -11.67 -1.96 7.73
N ARG A 134 -10.37 -2.27 7.84
CA ARG A 134 -9.31 -1.28 8.13
C ARG A 134 -8.00 -1.63 7.44
N TRP A 135 -7.24 -0.61 7.13
CA TRP A 135 -5.81 -0.75 6.91
C TRP A 135 -5.11 -0.90 8.26
N VAL A 136 -4.18 -1.82 8.35
CA VAL A 136 -3.41 -2.08 9.57
C VAL A 136 -1.93 -1.85 9.29
N VAL A 137 -1.30 -0.99 10.07
CA VAL A 137 0.16 -0.79 10.01
C VAL A 137 0.82 -2.02 10.61
N ILE A 138 1.64 -2.71 9.81
CA ILE A 138 2.43 -3.87 10.26
C ILE A 138 3.78 -3.42 10.81
N ASN A 139 4.39 -2.48 10.11
CA ASN A 139 5.70 -1.93 10.45
C ASN A 139 5.82 -0.49 9.98
N ILE A 140 6.55 0.31 10.73
CA ILE A 140 6.96 1.65 10.36
C ILE A 140 8.45 1.79 10.66
N SER A 141 9.20 2.28 9.70
CA SER A 141 10.61 2.57 9.90
C SER A 141 10.74 3.97 10.49
N PRO A 142 11.43 4.09 11.62
CA PRO A 142 11.78 5.38 12.18
C PRO A 142 12.78 6.12 11.29
#